data_ce7798f4d55ea00f9e7420c3368195f8
#
_entry.id   ce7798f4d55ea00f9e7420c3368195f8
#
_cell.length_a   1.000
_cell.length_b   1.000
_cell.length_c   1.000
_cell.angle_alpha   90.00
_cell.angle_beta   90.00
_cell.angle_gamma   90.00
#
_symmetry.space_group_name_H-M   'P 1'
#
loop_
_entity.id
_entity.type
_entity.pdbx_description
1 polymer ?
#
loop_
_entity_poly.entity_id
_entity_poly.type
_entity_poly.pdbx_seq_one_letter_code
_entity_poly.pdbx_strand_id
1 'polypeptide(L)'
;MNNDSGIEATADAKTDVKRAVSPLRRLMKFARPHSGTYIASVVLAVLGVASGFLPYAAVAMIVKALLEGSGNSSFYVLWIATAAFGQVARSVLSGIATLLSHKATFAVVSEVRRELAVKLDRMPLGYVLETPTGTLKSAFVERTEQIHVPLAHIVPELTANLLVAFNVVLVIFVLDWRMALAALATIPVGILCYAIGMRDYTEKYGKVVAAKNHMGSTIVEYINGIEVIKAFGRSASAYEKFTDAVRANSGLMLDWMRTTLPWTSLMMNVWPSVLLGVLPVGSLLVLNGSLTPATFVTIIVLSLGYTEPLFAAILFTSDISKISTVVNEIGQTLDQPEMERPDKPRELADTGIKLSNVTFSYADEPVLKGVDLEIAPGSMVALVGPSGSGKSTIAKLIASQWDVTSGSVCLGGVDVRDMPLSQVAENIAYVSQDNYLFDDTVMNNIRMGRPGASDEEVVALAKASGCHEFIQELENGYQTVVGTSGDHLSGGERQRITIARAMAKDAPIVVLDEATAYTDPENEAVIQDAVARLARGKTLVVIAHRLSTITHADSIAVIENGTVVACDTHEGLLKKCGLYKQMWDAHESVRDIDEGAM
;
A
#
# COMPACT_ATOMS: atom_id res chain seq x y z
N MET A 1 38.21 -33.99 19.01
CA MET A 1 37.22 -34.00 20.11
C MET A 1 36.45 -32.73 20.02
N ASN A 2 35.31 -32.89 19.46
CA ASN A 2 34.03 -32.15 19.48
C ASN A 2 33.99 -30.70 19.89
N ASN A 3 33.62 -29.91 18.90
CA ASN A 3 33.00 -28.60 19.04
C ASN A 3 31.59 -28.70 18.41
N ASP A 4 30.62 -29.16 19.20
CA ASP A 4 29.19 -29.27 18.85
C ASP A 4 28.35 -28.48 19.89
N SER A 5 28.52 -27.16 19.94
CA SER A 5 27.71 -26.30 20.83
C SER A 5 27.28 -24.96 20.21
N GLY A 6 27.28 -24.86 18.87
CA GLY A 6 26.95 -23.62 18.13
C GLY A 6 25.68 -23.65 17.27
N ILE A 7 24.92 -24.75 17.25
CA ILE A 7 23.80 -24.90 16.29
C ILE A 7 22.40 -24.90 16.96
N GLU A 8 22.31 -25.02 18.28
CA GLU A 8 21.00 -25.04 18.96
C GLU A 8 20.40 -23.66 19.29
N ALA A 9 21.19 -22.58 19.28
CA ALA A 9 20.68 -21.23 19.61
C ALA A 9 19.95 -20.50 18.46
N THR A 10 19.98 -21.05 17.24
CA THR A 10 19.31 -20.42 16.08
C THR A 10 17.96 -21.05 15.69
N ALA A 11 17.52 -22.09 16.40
CA ALA A 11 16.26 -22.77 16.16
C ALA A 11 15.06 -22.12 16.88
N ASP A 12 15.25 -21.45 18.01
CA ASP A 12 14.18 -20.86 18.82
C ASP A 12 13.72 -19.47 18.35
N ALA A 13 14.54 -18.76 17.56
CA ALA A 13 14.15 -17.44 17.00
C ALA A 13 13.20 -17.52 15.79
N LYS A 14 12.87 -18.74 15.30
CA LYS A 14 11.97 -18.94 14.13
C LYS A 14 10.52 -19.29 14.50
N THR A 15 10.14 -19.31 15.76
CA THR A 15 8.81 -19.82 16.20
C THR A 15 7.79 -18.77 16.60
N ASP A 16 8.11 -17.47 16.52
CA ASP A 16 7.13 -16.40 16.75
C ASP A 16 6.65 -15.69 15.47
N VAL A 17 6.62 -16.41 14.36
CA VAL A 17 5.79 -15.99 13.22
C VAL A 17 4.34 -16.19 13.66
N LYS A 18 3.71 -15.14 14.22
CA LYS A 18 2.25 -15.05 14.42
C LYS A 18 1.62 -15.68 13.19
N ARG A 19 0.85 -16.77 13.36
CA ARG A 19 0.22 -17.54 12.28
C ARG A 19 -0.41 -16.56 11.30
N ALA A 20 0.19 -16.38 10.15
CA ALA A 20 -0.30 -15.47 9.12
C ALA A 20 -1.75 -15.84 8.84
N VAL A 21 -2.65 -14.90 9.06
CA VAL A 21 -4.10 -15.11 8.83
C VAL A 21 -4.25 -15.46 7.36
N SER A 22 -4.90 -16.59 7.05
CA SER A 22 -5.06 -16.98 5.64
C SER A 22 -5.71 -15.83 4.85
N PRO A 23 -5.25 -15.54 3.61
CA PRO A 23 -5.74 -14.41 2.80
C PRO A 23 -7.25 -14.40 2.66
N LEU A 24 -7.82 -15.58 2.44
CA LEU A 24 -9.26 -15.77 2.32
C LEU A 24 -10.01 -15.41 3.62
N ARG A 25 -9.46 -15.79 4.79
CA ARG A 25 -10.05 -15.45 6.09
C ARG A 25 -10.01 -13.95 6.35
N ARG A 26 -8.92 -13.28 5.93
CA ARG A 26 -8.79 -11.82 6.02
C ARG A 26 -9.83 -11.13 5.15
N LEU A 27 -9.96 -11.54 3.89
CA LEU A 27 -10.96 -11.00 2.98
C LEU A 27 -12.39 -11.22 3.48
N MET A 28 -12.67 -12.40 4.05
CA MET A 28 -13.98 -12.71 4.64
C MET A 28 -14.32 -11.82 5.85
N LYS A 29 -13.34 -11.37 6.62
CA LYS A 29 -13.55 -10.39 7.72
C LYS A 29 -14.18 -9.11 7.17
N PHE A 30 -13.65 -8.58 6.06
CA PHE A 30 -14.15 -7.37 5.41
C PHE A 30 -15.47 -7.61 4.67
N ALA A 31 -15.68 -8.79 4.09
CA ALA A 31 -16.90 -9.11 3.35
C ALA A 31 -18.10 -9.42 4.27
N ARG A 32 -17.87 -9.83 5.53
CA ARG A 32 -18.92 -10.24 6.47
C ARG A 32 -20.03 -9.20 6.72
N PRO A 33 -19.75 -7.90 6.88
CA PRO A 33 -20.81 -6.89 7.04
C PRO A 33 -21.74 -6.79 5.81
N HIS A 34 -21.26 -7.16 4.63
CA HIS A 34 -21.96 -7.07 3.35
C HIS A 34 -22.48 -8.42 2.86
N SER A 35 -22.45 -9.47 3.71
CA SER A 35 -22.84 -10.85 3.35
C SER A 35 -24.28 -10.95 2.83
N GLY A 36 -25.22 -10.19 3.37
CA GLY A 36 -26.61 -10.17 2.89
C GLY A 36 -26.73 -9.74 1.42
N THR A 37 -25.97 -8.73 1.01
CA THR A 37 -25.94 -8.25 -0.38
C THR A 37 -25.28 -9.28 -1.31
N TYR A 38 -24.20 -9.94 -0.88
CA TYR A 38 -23.59 -11.03 -1.64
C TYR A 38 -24.52 -12.23 -1.78
N ILE A 39 -25.22 -12.65 -0.71
CA ILE A 39 -26.19 -13.76 -0.77
C ILE A 39 -27.31 -13.43 -1.76
N ALA A 40 -27.86 -12.21 -1.71
CA ALA A 40 -28.87 -11.77 -2.68
C ALA A 40 -28.34 -11.81 -4.12
N SER A 41 -27.11 -11.35 -4.35
CA SER A 41 -26.43 -11.41 -5.64
C SER A 41 -26.29 -12.86 -6.13
N VAL A 42 -25.82 -13.78 -5.27
CA VAL A 42 -25.68 -15.21 -5.60
C VAL A 42 -27.03 -15.84 -5.96
N VAL A 43 -28.07 -15.58 -5.18
CA VAL A 43 -29.43 -16.12 -5.45
C VAL A 43 -29.92 -15.64 -6.81
N LEU A 44 -29.79 -14.34 -7.08
CA LEU A 44 -30.21 -13.77 -8.38
C LEU A 44 -29.34 -14.30 -9.54
N ALA A 45 -28.04 -14.48 -9.35
CA ALA A 45 -27.17 -15.07 -10.34
C ALA A 45 -27.58 -16.51 -10.67
N VAL A 46 -27.85 -17.33 -9.65
CA VAL A 46 -28.30 -18.72 -9.82
C VAL A 46 -29.64 -18.75 -10.58
N LEU A 47 -30.61 -17.91 -10.21
CA LEU A 47 -31.90 -17.81 -10.91
C LEU A 47 -31.71 -17.30 -12.36
N GLY A 48 -30.80 -16.36 -12.57
CA GLY A 48 -30.47 -15.84 -13.89
C GLY A 48 -29.89 -16.91 -14.81
N VAL A 49 -28.87 -17.64 -14.33
CA VAL A 49 -28.25 -18.72 -15.12
C VAL A 49 -29.24 -19.87 -15.31
N ALA A 50 -30.04 -20.23 -14.31
CA ALA A 50 -31.10 -21.24 -14.44
C ALA A 50 -32.15 -20.84 -15.50
N SER A 51 -32.56 -19.57 -15.53
CA SER A 51 -33.48 -19.05 -16.55
C SER A 51 -32.88 -19.16 -17.97
N GLY A 52 -31.57 -19.06 -18.09
CA GLY A 52 -30.84 -19.24 -19.35
C GLY A 52 -30.91 -20.64 -19.94
N PHE A 53 -31.39 -21.65 -19.19
CA PHE A 53 -31.65 -23.00 -19.72
C PHE A 53 -33.04 -23.15 -20.33
N LEU A 54 -33.98 -22.25 -20.10
CA LEU A 54 -35.30 -22.30 -20.70
C LEU A 54 -35.26 -22.31 -22.26
N PRO A 55 -34.41 -21.53 -22.96
CA PRO A 55 -34.20 -21.65 -24.38
C PRO A 55 -33.75 -23.06 -24.83
N TYR A 56 -32.82 -23.70 -24.11
CA TYR A 56 -32.36 -25.05 -24.45
C TYR A 56 -33.47 -26.08 -24.27
N ALA A 57 -34.22 -25.98 -23.16
CA ALA A 57 -35.37 -26.83 -22.90
C ALA A 57 -36.46 -26.61 -23.97
N ALA A 58 -36.71 -25.37 -24.39
CA ALA A 58 -37.66 -25.06 -25.42
C ALA A 58 -37.28 -25.67 -26.76
N VAL A 59 -36.02 -25.52 -27.17
CA VAL A 59 -35.51 -26.15 -28.42
C VAL A 59 -35.66 -27.67 -28.35
N ALA A 60 -35.28 -28.30 -27.22
CA ALA A 60 -35.45 -29.75 -27.05
C ALA A 60 -36.90 -30.21 -27.17
N MET A 61 -37.84 -29.50 -26.55
CA MET A 61 -39.27 -29.82 -26.61
C MET A 61 -39.88 -29.59 -28.02
N ILE A 62 -39.48 -28.53 -28.70
CA ILE A 62 -39.93 -28.23 -30.08
C ILE A 62 -39.42 -29.33 -31.04
N VAL A 63 -38.13 -29.67 -30.95
CA VAL A 63 -37.55 -30.72 -31.81
C VAL A 63 -38.18 -32.09 -31.51
N LYS A 64 -38.39 -32.40 -30.21
CA LYS A 64 -39.09 -33.63 -29.84
C LYS A 64 -40.47 -33.71 -30.45
N ALA A 65 -41.27 -32.67 -30.32
CA ALA A 65 -42.64 -32.61 -30.90
C ALA A 65 -42.65 -32.71 -32.43
N LEU A 66 -41.67 -32.11 -33.13
CA LEU A 66 -41.50 -32.24 -34.56
C LEU A 66 -41.19 -33.67 -35.02
N LEU A 67 -40.29 -34.35 -34.28
CA LEU A 67 -39.92 -35.76 -34.55
C LEU A 67 -41.08 -36.74 -34.30
N GLU A 68 -41.90 -36.46 -33.28
CA GLU A 68 -43.05 -37.28 -32.90
C GLU A 68 -44.34 -36.92 -33.65
N GLY A 69 -44.34 -35.83 -34.41
CA GLY A 69 -45.52 -35.33 -35.15
C GLY A 69 -46.66 -34.88 -34.19
N SER A 70 -46.34 -34.53 -32.95
CA SER A 70 -47.32 -34.36 -31.86
C SER A 70 -47.67 -32.91 -31.50
N GLY A 71 -46.95 -31.90 -32.06
CA GLY A 71 -47.10 -30.48 -31.70
C GLY A 71 -48.24 -29.78 -32.49
N ASN A 72 -48.96 -28.88 -31.84
CA ASN A 72 -49.87 -27.92 -32.46
C ASN A 72 -49.29 -26.48 -32.43
N SER A 73 -49.92 -25.55 -33.15
CA SER A 73 -49.42 -24.17 -33.21
C SER A 73 -49.27 -23.51 -31.85
N SER A 74 -50.22 -23.73 -30.92
CA SER A 74 -50.17 -23.18 -29.58
C SER A 74 -49.02 -23.72 -28.76
N PHE A 75 -48.65 -25.00 -28.92
CA PHE A 75 -47.50 -25.62 -28.28
C PHE A 75 -46.18 -24.95 -28.72
N TYR A 76 -45.99 -24.74 -30.03
CA TYR A 76 -44.79 -24.08 -30.55
C TYR A 76 -44.68 -22.63 -30.07
N VAL A 77 -45.80 -21.88 -30.14
CA VAL A 77 -45.84 -20.49 -29.65
C VAL A 77 -45.50 -20.42 -28.14
N LEU A 78 -46.04 -21.33 -27.33
CA LEU A 78 -45.71 -21.40 -25.88
C LEU A 78 -44.22 -21.60 -25.62
N TRP A 79 -43.59 -22.54 -26.32
CA TRP A 79 -42.15 -22.83 -26.10
C TRP A 79 -41.27 -21.73 -26.66
N ILE A 80 -41.60 -21.07 -27.75
CA ILE A 80 -40.91 -19.89 -28.25
C ILE A 80 -41.02 -18.74 -27.25
N ALA A 81 -42.21 -18.51 -26.69
CA ALA A 81 -42.39 -17.49 -25.65
C ALA A 81 -41.61 -17.83 -24.37
N THR A 82 -41.55 -19.11 -23.99
CA THR A 82 -40.75 -19.59 -22.86
C THR A 82 -39.26 -19.36 -23.07
N ALA A 83 -38.76 -19.60 -24.29
CA ALA A 83 -37.36 -19.32 -24.64
C ALA A 83 -37.04 -17.82 -24.54
N ALA A 84 -37.91 -16.98 -25.12
CA ALA A 84 -37.77 -15.52 -25.06
C ALA A 84 -37.80 -15.01 -23.61
N PHE A 85 -38.77 -15.48 -22.79
CA PHE A 85 -38.84 -15.15 -21.39
C PHE A 85 -37.56 -15.57 -20.63
N GLY A 86 -37.08 -16.79 -20.85
CA GLY A 86 -35.86 -17.29 -20.24
C GLY A 86 -34.64 -16.42 -20.52
N GLN A 87 -34.50 -15.98 -21.78
CA GLN A 87 -33.37 -15.11 -22.15
C GLN A 87 -33.45 -13.71 -21.54
N VAL A 88 -34.66 -13.12 -21.53
CA VAL A 88 -34.88 -11.82 -20.85
C VAL A 88 -34.64 -11.93 -19.36
N ALA A 89 -35.21 -12.96 -18.71
CA ALA A 89 -35.02 -13.20 -17.28
C ALA A 89 -33.53 -13.41 -16.94
N ARG A 90 -32.79 -14.19 -17.74
CA ARG A 90 -31.33 -14.33 -17.58
C ARG A 90 -30.64 -12.96 -17.57
N SER A 91 -30.90 -12.14 -18.57
CA SER A 91 -30.25 -10.83 -18.71
C SER A 91 -30.56 -9.90 -17.54
N VAL A 92 -31.81 -9.81 -17.14
CA VAL A 92 -32.26 -8.92 -16.05
C VAL A 92 -31.72 -9.41 -14.70
N LEU A 93 -31.91 -10.69 -14.37
CA LEU A 93 -31.49 -11.24 -13.09
C LEU A 93 -29.96 -11.22 -12.92
N SER A 94 -29.21 -11.59 -13.97
CA SER A 94 -27.75 -11.52 -13.93
C SER A 94 -27.27 -10.07 -13.84
N GLY A 95 -27.89 -9.12 -14.55
CA GLY A 95 -27.56 -7.71 -14.43
C GLY A 95 -27.76 -7.16 -13.02
N ILE A 96 -28.88 -7.48 -12.37
CA ILE A 96 -29.15 -7.08 -10.99
C ILE A 96 -28.17 -7.78 -10.02
N ALA A 97 -27.89 -9.07 -10.24
CA ALA A 97 -26.93 -9.82 -9.42
C ALA A 97 -25.54 -9.17 -9.46
N THR A 98 -25.05 -8.85 -10.66
CA THR A 98 -23.77 -8.17 -10.86
C THR A 98 -23.74 -6.79 -10.20
N LEU A 99 -24.80 -5.99 -10.36
CA LEU A 99 -24.92 -4.68 -9.72
C LEU A 99 -24.81 -4.77 -8.19
N LEU A 100 -25.51 -5.73 -7.55
CA LEU A 100 -25.46 -5.95 -6.11
C LEU A 100 -24.07 -6.40 -5.67
N SER A 101 -23.44 -7.30 -6.43
CA SER A 101 -22.08 -7.76 -6.13
C SER A 101 -21.06 -6.64 -6.21
N HIS A 102 -21.10 -5.81 -7.25
CA HIS A 102 -20.23 -4.63 -7.36
C HIS A 102 -20.45 -3.65 -6.20
N LYS A 103 -21.71 -3.37 -5.82
CA LYS A 103 -22.02 -2.51 -4.67
C LYS A 103 -21.39 -3.05 -3.37
N ALA A 104 -21.53 -4.33 -3.10
CA ALA A 104 -20.92 -4.96 -1.94
C ALA A 104 -19.38 -4.92 -2.00
N THR A 105 -18.80 -5.17 -3.16
CA THR A 105 -17.35 -5.18 -3.35
C THR A 105 -16.75 -3.79 -3.20
N PHE A 106 -17.37 -2.74 -3.73
CA PHE A 106 -16.92 -1.36 -3.48
C PHE A 106 -16.92 -1.00 -1.99
N ALA A 107 -17.93 -1.46 -1.25
CA ALA A 107 -17.96 -1.26 0.20
C ALA A 107 -16.82 -2.00 0.91
N VAL A 108 -16.48 -3.23 0.49
CA VAL A 108 -15.33 -3.99 1.00
C VAL A 108 -14.01 -3.27 0.69
N VAL A 109 -13.82 -2.81 -0.53
CA VAL A 109 -12.60 -2.06 -0.94
C VAL A 109 -12.47 -0.76 -0.15
N SER A 110 -13.56 -0.03 0.06
CA SER A 110 -13.59 1.18 0.89
C SER A 110 -13.18 0.89 2.32
N GLU A 111 -13.67 -0.21 2.91
CA GLU A 111 -13.32 -0.62 4.27
C GLU A 111 -11.84 -1.00 4.39
N VAL A 112 -11.29 -1.73 3.40
CA VAL A 112 -9.84 -2.05 3.35
C VAL A 112 -9.01 -0.77 3.28
N ARG A 113 -9.39 0.20 2.44
CA ARG A 113 -8.71 1.50 2.35
C ARG A 113 -8.77 2.28 3.65
N ARG A 114 -9.92 2.24 4.32
CA ARG A 114 -10.10 2.89 5.62
C ARG A 114 -9.22 2.24 6.70
N GLU A 115 -9.16 0.91 6.76
CA GLU A 115 -8.31 0.20 7.71
C GLU A 115 -6.82 0.46 7.45
N LEU A 116 -6.40 0.53 6.17
CA LEU A 116 -5.04 0.95 5.81
C LEU A 116 -4.73 2.38 6.27
N ALA A 117 -5.67 3.32 6.10
CA ALA A 117 -5.49 4.71 6.53
C ALA A 117 -5.35 4.82 8.06
N VAL A 118 -6.24 4.16 8.81
CA VAL A 118 -6.16 4.09 10.27
C VAL A 118 -4.87 3.42 10.73
N LYS A 119 -4.43 2.39 10.00
CA LYS A 119 -3.18 1.70 10.29
C LYS A 119 -1.98 2.63 10.13
N LEU A 120 -1.90 3.41 9.05
CA LEU A 120 -0.82 4.37 8.83
C LEU A 120 -0.74 5.43 9.94
N ASP A 121 -1.88 5.89 10.43
CA ASP A 121 -1.95 6.86 11.54
C ASP A 121 -1.38 6.30 12.86
N ARG A 122 -1.46 4.98 13.05
CA ARG A 122 -1.00 4.29 14.27
C ARG A 122 0.39 3.68 14.16
N MET A 123 0.95 3.62 12.97
CA MET A 123 2.30 3.10 12.76
C MET A 123 3.36 4.11 13.21
N PRO A 124 4.56 3.63 13.60
CA PRO A 124 5.71 4.52 13.77
C PRO A 124 5.93 5.35 12.50
N LEU A 125 6.02 6.67 12.64
CA LEU A 125 6.24 7.56 11.49
C LEU A 125 7.51 7.16 10.72
N GLY A 126 8.50 6.65 11.41
CA GLY A 126 9.72 6.16 10.80
C GLY A 126 9.49 5.06 9.78
N TYR A 127 8.59 4.10 10.05
CA TYR A 127 8.23 3.09 9.06
C TYR A 127 7.66 3.73 7.78
N VAL A 128 6.82 4.75 7.94
CA VAL A 128 6.23 5.47 6.80
C VAL A 128 7.29 6.21 5.99
N LEU A 129 8.26 6.84 6.67
CA LEU A 129 9.36 7.58 6.02
C LEU A 129 10.38 6.66 5.32
N GLU A 130 10.64 5.47 5.87
CA GLU A 130 11.56 4.49 5.27
C GLU A 130 10.92 3.67 4.15
N THR A 131 9.58 3.54 4.16
CA THR A 131 8.87 2.81 3.10
C THR A 131 8.76 3.68 1.84
N PRO A 132 9.22 3.21 0.68
CA PRO A 132 9.09 3.98 -0.56
C PRO A 132 7.63 4.40 -0.80
N THR A 133 7.40 5.69 -1.04
CA THR A 133 6.05 6.26 -1.25
C THR A 133 5.25 5.52 -2.33
N GLY A 134 5.94 5.04 -3.38
CA GLY A 134 5.32 4.21 -4.42
C GLY A 134 4.74 2.89 -3.90
N THR A 135 5.36 2.26 -2.89
CA THR A 135 4.87 1.03 -2.26
C THR A 135 3.58 1.30 -1.48
N LEU A 136 3.55 2.37 -0.67
CA LEU A 136 2.35 2.78 0.06
C LEU A 136 1.23 3.18 -0.90
N LYS A 137 1.51 4.02 -1.91
CA LYS A 137 0.53 4.37 -2.95
C LYS A 137 -0.04 3.12 -3.63
N SER A 138 0.83 2.17 -4.00
CA SER A 138 0.39 0.92 -4.63
C SER A 138 -0.54 0.12 -3.72
N ALA A 139 -0.24 0.01 -2.42
CA ALA A 139 -1.11 -0.67 -1.45
C ALA A 139 -2.50 -0.04 -1.36
N PHE A 140 -2.59 1.31 -1.33
CA PHE A 140 -3.86 2.04 -1.20
C PHE A 140 -4.70 2.05 -2.48
N VAL A 141 -4.08 2.22 -3.64
CA VAL A 141 -4.78 2.45 -4.91
C VAL A 141 -4.81 1.19 -5.75
N GLU A 142 -3.63 0.70 -6.14
CA GLU A 142 -3.52 -0.34 -7.17
C GLU A 142 -3.90 -1.71 -6.62
N ARG A 143 -3.40 -2.10 -5.44
CA ARG A 143 -3.66 -3.41 -4.85
C ARG A 143 -5.10 -3.55 -4.38
N THR A 144 -5.66 -2.51 -3.77
CA THR A 144 -7.08 -2.53 -3.38
C THR A 144 -8.00 -2.61 -4.58
N GLU A 145 -7.68 -1.93 -5.71
CA GLU A 145 -8.46 -2.01 -6.94
C GLU A 145 -8.38 -3.39 -7.61
N GLN A 146 -7.22 -4.05 -7.53
CA GLN A 146 -7.05 -5.41 -8.05
C GLN A 146 -7.94 -6.46 -7.37
N ILE A 147 -8.44 -6.21 -6.16
CA ILE A 147 -9.42 -7.07 -5.49
C ILE A 147 -10.81 -6.90 -6.10
N HIS A 148 -11.15 -5.70 -6.60
CA HIS A 148 -12.50 -5.33 -6.97
C HIS A 148 -13.10 -6.25 -8.04
N VAL A 149 -12.50 -6.34 -9.22
CA VAL A 149 -13.07 -7.11 -10.33
C VAL A 149 -13.20 -8.60 -10.00
N PRO A 150 -12.16 -9.31 -9.52
CA PRO A 150 -12.30 -10.72 -9.19
C PRO A 150 -13.33 -10.98 -8.08
N LEU A 151 -13.37 -10.17 -7.02
CA LEU A 151 -14.32 -10.36 -5.91
C LEU A 151 -15.77 -10.13 -6.35
N ALA A 152 -16.01 -9.14 -7.22
CA ALA A 152 -17.35 -8.83 -7.73
C ALA A 152 -17.93 -9.97 -8.59
N HIS A 153 -17.08 -10.68 -9.33
CA HIS A 153 -17.52 -11.71 -10.27
C HIS A 153 -17.43 -13.13 -9.71
N ILE A 154 -16.38 -13.47 -8.95
CA ILE A 154 -16.19 -14.84 -8.42
C ILE A 154 -17.37 -15.25 -7.54
N VAL A 155 -17.81 -14.39 -6.60
CA VAL A 155 -18.81 -14.79 -5.61
C VAL A 155 -20.15 -15.18 -6.25
N PRO A 156 -20.79 -14.36 -7.12
CA PRO A 156 -22.06 -14.73 -7.76
C PRO A 156 -21.88 -15.73 -8.90
N GLU A 157 -20.91 -15.50 -9.79
CA GLU A 157 -20.83 -16.23 -11.05
C GLU A 157 -20.24 -17.63 -10.90
N LEU A 158 -19.18 -17.81 -10.11
CA LEU A 158 -18.64 -19.14 -9.84
C LEU A 158 -19.69 -20.06 -9.23
N THR A 159 -20.42 -19.55 -8.21
CA THR A 159 -21.46 -20.34 -7.53
C THR A 159 -22.59 -20.70 -8.49
N ALA A 160 -23.09 -19.72 -9.27
CA ALA A 160 -24.17 -19.95 -10.23
C ALA A 160 -23.76 -20.92 -11.34
N ASN A 161 -22.58 -20.72 -11.92
CA ASN A 161 -22.07 -21.55 -13.02
C ASN A 161 -21.86 -23.00 -12.59
N LEU A 162 -21.28 -23.24 -11.39
CA LEU A 162 -21.10 -24.59 -10.86
C LEU A 162 -22.43 -25.29 -10.56
N LEU A 163 -23.35 -24.60 -9.90
CA LEU A 163 -24.65 -25.17 -9.53
C LEU A 163 -25.47 -25.52 -10.76
N VAL A 164 -25.46 -24.67 -11.78
CA VAL A 164 -26.23 -24.90 -12.98
C VAL A 164 -25.61 -25.99 -13.85
N ALA A 165 -24.29 -25.98 -14.04
CA ALA A 165 -23.61 -27.05 -14.76
C ALA A 165 -23.88 -28.43 -14.11
N PHE A 166 -23.80 -28.50 -12.78
CA PHE A 166 -24.13 -29.71 -12.02
C PHE A 166 -25.57 -30.20 -12.26
N ASN A 167 -26.56 -29.27 -12.18
CA ASN A 167 -27.96 -29.62 -12.40
C ASN A 167 -28.22 -30.12 -13.83
N VAL A 168 -27.61 -29.50 -14.85
CA VAL A 168 -27.78 -29.96 -16.23
C VAL A 168 -27.20 -31.36 -16.45
N VAL A 169 -26.01 -31.60 -15.93
CA VAL A 169 -25.40 -32.94 -15.98
C VAL A 169 -26.29 -33.97 -15.26
N LEU A 170 -26.89 -33.58 -14.10
CA LEU A 170 -27.82 -34.43 -13.38
C LEU A 170 -29.07 -34.76 -14.21
N VAL A 171 -29.65 -33.77 -14.92
CA VAL A 171 -30.78 -33.99 -15.83
C VAL A 171 -30.40 -34.96 -16.98
N ILE A 172 -29.24 -34.78 -17.58
CA ILE A 172 -28.74 -35.72 -18.62
C ILE A 172 -28.57 -37.11 -18.04
N PHE A 173 -28.06 -37.23 -16.81
CA PHE A 173 -27.87 -38.51 -16.11
C PHE A 173 -29.20 -39.26 -15.88
N VAL A 174 -30.24 -38.51 -15.48
CA VAL A 174 -31.60 -39.03 -15.30
C VAL A 174 -32.22 -39.49 -16.62
N LEU A 175 -31.95 -38.78 -17.72
CA LEU A 175 -32.43 -39.14 -19.05
C LEU A 175 -31.73 -40.42 -19.57
N ASP A 176 -30.40 -40.46 -19.52
CA ASP A 176 -29.57 -41.63 -19.81
C ASP A 176 -28.16 -41.48 -19.23
N TRP A 177 -27.80 -42.34 -18.26
CA TRP A 177 -26.51 -42.28 -17.58
C TRP A 177 -25.30 -42.51 -18.50
N ARG A 178 -25.46 -43.29 -19.58
CA ARG A 178 -24.40 -43.53 -20.57
C ARG A 178 -24.09 -42.30 -21.36
N MET A 179 -25.10 -41.55 -21.70
CA MET A 179 -24.99 -40.26 -22.38
C MET A 179 -24.38 -39.20 -21.47
N ALA A 180 -24.68 -39.20 -20.17
CA ALA A 180 -24.04 -38.33 -19.21
C ALA A 180 -22.52 -38.59 -19.12
N LEU A 181 -22.09 -39.86 -19.08
CA LEU A 181 -20.68 -40.22 -19.14
C LEU A 181 -20.03 -39.77 -20.47
N ALA A 182 -20.72 -39.95 -21.59
CA ALA A 182 -20.26 -39.50 -22.90
C ALA A 182 -20.10 -37.97 -22.97
N ALA A 183 -21.04 -37.22 -22.37
CA ALA A 183 -20.97 -35.79 -22.27
C ALA A 183 -19.80 -35.30 -21.38
N LEU A 184 -19.48 -36.01 -20.31
CA LEU A 184 -18.36 -35.71 -19.43
C LEU A 184 -16.99 -36.18 -19.94
N ALA A 185 -16.92 -36.99 -21.03
CA ALA A 185 -15.69 -37.60 -21.51
C ALA A 185 -14.58 -36.62 -21.90
N THR A 186 -14.94 -35.39 -22.34
CA THR A 186 -13.96 -34.38 -22.70
C THR A 186 -13.31 -33.68 -21.49
N ILE A 187 -13.96 -33.74 -20.33
CA ILE A 187 -13.50 -33.07 -19.10
C ILE A 187 -12.17 -33.63 -18.61
N PRO A 188 -12.00 -34.95 -18.40
CA PRO A 188 -10.71 -35.54 -17.99
C PRO A 188 -9.56 -35.23 -18.95
N VAL A 189 -9.85 -35.22 -20.25
CA VAL A 189 -8.85 -34.87 -21.29
C VAL A 189 -8.46 -33.39 -21.16
N GLY A 190 -9.43 -32.51 -20.99
CA GLY A 190 -9.16 -31.09 -20.76
C GLY A 190 -8.37 -30.82 -19.47
N ILE A 191 -8.70 -31.52 -18.37
CA ILE A 191 -7.95 -31.44 -17.10
C ILE A 191 -6.51 -31.92 -17.29
N LEU A 192 -6.31 -33.00 -18.02
CA LEU A 192 -4.97 -33.52 -18.32
C LEU A 192 -4.14 -32.51 -19.12
N CYS A 193 -4.73 -31.91 -20.17
CA CYS A 193 -4.08 -30.84 -20.93
C CYS A 193 -3.73 -29.64 -20.04
N TYR A 194 -4.64 -29.21 -19.16
CA TYR A 194 -4.38 -28.15 -18.19
C TYR A 194 -3.24 -28.50 -17.25
N ALA A 195 -3.26 -29.68 -16.66
CA ALA A 195 -2.22 -30.14 -15.74
C ALA A 195 -0.83 -30.18 -16.39
N ILE A 196 -0.74 -30.62 -17.67
CA ILE A 196 0.51 -30.60 -18.43
C ILE A 196 0.97 -29.15 -18.68
N GLY A 197 0.06 -28.26 -19.09
CA GLY A 197 0.36 -26.85 -19.35
C GLY A 197 0.76 -26.07 -18.09
N MET A 198 0.23 -26.46 -16.93
CA MET A 198 0.53 -25.85 -15.63
C MET A 198 1.72 -26.51 -14.91
N ARG A 199 2.37 -27.51 -15.52
CA ARG A 199 3.58 -28.10 -14.97
C ARG A 199 4.66 -27.03 -14.82
N ASP A 200 5.28 -26.95 -13.64
CA ASP A 200 6.32 -25.98 -13.29
C ASP A 200 5.85 -24.50 -13.40
N TYR A 201 4.52 -24.26 -13.37
CA TYR A 201 3.93 -22.92 -13.49
C TYR A 201 4.51 -21.95 -12.45
N THR A 202 4.56 -22.36 -11.18
CA THR A 202 5.02 -21.51 -10.07
C THR A 202 6.46 -21.03 -10.27
N GLU A 203 7.35 -21.92 -10.73
CA GLU A 203 8.75 -21.58 -10.99
C GLU A 203 8.88 -20.63 -12.20
N LYS A 204 8.25 -21.00 -13.32
CA LYS A 204 8.32 -20.22 -14.57
C LYS A 204 7.69 -18.83 -14.39
N TYR A 205 6.52 -18.78 -13.79
CA TYR A 205 5.84 -17.51 -13.50
C TYR A 205 6.61 -16.66 -12.51
N GLY A 206 7.22 -17.27 -11.49
CA GLY A 206 8.12 -16.58 -10.56
C GLY A 206 9.28 -15.90 -11.27
N LYS A 207 9.92 -16.56 -12.25
CA LYS A 207 10.99 -15.96 -13.08
C LYS A 207 10.48 -14.77 -13.91
N VAL A 208 9.29 -14.87 -14.49
CA VAL A 208 8.67 -13.77 -15.26
C VAL A 208 8.37 -12.58 -14.34
N VAL A 209 7.82 -12.83 -13.15
CA VAL A 209 7.53 -11.76 -12.16
C VAL A 209 8.82 -11.08 -11.70
N ALA A 210 9.87 -11.84 -11.39
CA ALA A 210 11.16 -11.29 -11.00
C ALA A 210 11.78 -10.42 -12.11
N ALA A 211 11.75 -10.88 -13.36
CA ALA A 211 12.23 -10.12 -14.51
C ALA A 211 11.41 -8.85 -14.76
N LYS A 212 10.09 -8.92 -14.60
CA LYS A 212 9.19 -7.76 -14.69
C LYS A 212 9.51 -6.71 -13.62
N ASN A 213 9.72 -7.16 -12.38
CA ASN A 213 10.09 -6.25 -11.28
C ASN A 213 11.45 -5.61 -11.52
N HIS A 214 12.44 -6.40 -11.98
CA HIS A 214 13.77 -5.87 -12.36
C HIS A 214 13.67 -4.85 -13.50
N MET A 215 12.90 -5.13 -14.54
CA MET A 215 12.64 -4.17 -15.62
C MET A 215 12.00 -2.89 -15.08
N GLY A 216 11.01 -3.01 -14.20
CA GLY A 216 10.34 -1.86 -13.58
C GLY A 216 11.32 -0.99 -12.77
N SER A 217 12.16 -1.59 -11.93
CA SER A 217 13.18 -0.84 -11.18
C SER A 217 14.22 -0.18 -12.08
N THR A 218 14.64 -0.84 -13.17
CA THR A 218 15.56 -0.27 -14.17
C THR A 218 14.95 0.91 -14.90
N ILE A 219 13.64 0.87 -15.22
CA ILE A 219 12.92 2.02 -15.81
C ILE A 219 12.92 3.21 -14.86
N VAL A 220 12.60 2.99 -13.58
CA VAL A 220 12.58 4.06 -12.57
C VAL A 220 13.98 4.65 -12.39
N GLU A 221 15.03 3.82 -12.31
CA GLU A 221 16.42 4.25 -12.25
C GLU A 221 16.81 5.11 -13.48
N TYR A 222 16.41 4.69 -14.68
CA TYR A 222 16.66 5.41 -15.92
C TYR A 222 15.96 6.78 -15.94
N ILE A 223 14.69 6.84 -15.53
CA ILE A 223 13.92 8.09 -15.50
C ILE A 223 14.48 9.06 -14.45
N ASN A 224 14.74 8.58 -13.23
CA ASN A 224 15.28 9.42 -12.16
C ASN A 224 16.72 9.91 -12.45
N GLY A 225 17.50 9.10 -13.16
CA GLY A 225 18.87 9.43 -13.53
C GLY A 225 19.01 10.17 -14.87
N ILE A 226 17.92 10.53 -15.56
CA ILE A 226 17.97 11.04 -16.94
C ILE A 226 18.78 12.33 -17.07
N GLU A 227 18.74 13.19 -16.07
CA GLU A 227 19.51 14.43 -16.03
C GLU A 227 21.02 14.14 -16.01
N VAL A 228 21.45 13.25 -15.12
CA VAL A 228 22.85 12.82 -15.01
C VAL A 228 23.31 12.12 -16.30
N ILE A 229 22.47 11.22 -16.84
CA ILE A 229 22.76 10.50 -18.08
C ILE A 229 23.00 11.48 -19.23
N LYS A 230 22.18 12.52 -19.35
CA LYS A 230 22.30 13.56 -20.37
C LYS A 230 23.53 14.45 -20.13
N ALA A 231 23.75 14.89 -18.88
CA ALA A 231 24.88 15.74 -18.53
C ALA A 231 26.26 15.09 -18.81
N PHE A 232 26.37 13.79 -18.56
CA PHE A 232 27.62 13.04 -18.77
C PHE A 232 27.72 12.30 -20.11
N GLY A 233 26.74 12.47 -21.00
CA GLY A 233 26.77 11.86 -22.35
C GLY A 233 26.67 10.32 -22.35
N ARG A 234 26.21 9.70 -21.25
CA ARG A 234 26.14 8.23 -21.08
C ARG A 234 24.83 7.60 -21.56
N SER A 235 24.13 8.25 -22.47
CA SER A 235 22.83 7.80 -22.99
C SER A 235 22.90 6.39 -23.61
N ALA A 236 23.97 6.02 -24.28
CA ALA A 236 24.09 4.71 -24.92
C ALA A 236 24.16 3.56 -23.92
N SER A 237 25.00 3.63 -22.89
CA SER A 237 25.14 2.56 -21.88
C SER A 237 23.92 2.41 -20.96
N ALA A 238 23.28 3.52 -20.62
CA ALA A 238 22.04 3.50 -19.83
C ALA A 238 20.86 2.93 -20.65
N TYR A 239 20.79 3.26 -21.94
CA TYR A 239 19.82 2.69 -22.87
C TYR A 239 20.03 1.19 -23.09
N GLU A 240 21.29 0.74 -23.16
CA GLU A 240 21.61 -0.70 -23.29
C GLU A 240 21.14 -1.48 -22.07
N LYS A 241 21.42 -1.03 -20.83
CA LYS A 241 20.93 -1.64 -19.59
C LYS A 241 19.40 -1.77 -19.57
N PHE A 242 18.71 -0.71 -19.98
CA PHE A 242 17.25 -0.72 -20.12
C PHE A 242 16.77 -1.75 -21.16
N THR A 243 17.38 -1.72 -22.34
CA THR A 243 17.01 -2.62 -23.45
C THR A 243 17.23 -4.08 -23.08
N ASP A 244 18.29 -4.40 -22.36
CA ASP A 244 18.60 -5.76 -21.91
C ASP A 244 17.59 -6.25 -20.86
N ALA A 245 17.17 -5.39 -19.93
CA ALA A 245 16.10 -5.72 -18.98
C ALA A 245 14.77 -6.00 -19.69
N VAL A 246 14.41 -5.21 -20.71
CA VAL A 246 13.22 -5.43 -21.55
C VAL A 246 13.33 -6.75 -22.33
N ARG A 247 14.49 -7.02 -22.95
CA ARG A 247 14.71 -8.27 -23.70
C ARG A 247 14.65 -9.50 -22.80
N ALA A 248 15.25 -9.43 -21.60
CA ALA A 248 15.21 -10.51 -20.63
C ALA A 248 13.77 -10.82 -20.20
N ASN A 249 12.98 -9.78 -19.84
CA ASN A 249 11.57 -9.94 -19.50
C ASN A 249 10.76 -10.53 -20.66
N SER A 250 10.92 -9.99 -21.87
CA SER A 250 10.22 -10.47 -23.06
C SER A 250 10.61 -11.90 -23.42
N GLY A 251 11.90 -12.26 -23.30
CA GLY A 251 12.39 -13.60 -23.55
C GLY A 251 11.78 -14.63 -22.62
N LEU A 252 11.77 -14.36 -21.30
CA LEU A 252 11.16 -15.25 -20.30
C LEU A 252 9.64 -15.37 -20.50
N MET A 253 8.96 -14.28 -20.87
CA MET A 253 7.53 -14.30 -21.16
C MET A 253 7.22 -15.15 -22.40
N LEU A 254 7.99 -15.01 -23.47
CA LEU A 254 7.84 -15.82 -24.68
C LEU A 254 8.11 -17.30 -24.42
N ASP A 255 9.13 -17.63 -23.65
CA ASP A 255 9.45 -19.00 -23.30
C ASP A 255 8.34 -19.65 -22.44
N TRP A 256 7.83 -18.91 -21.46
CA TRP A 256 6.67 -19.35 -20.70
C TRP A 256 5.44 -19.55 -21.59
N MET A 257 5.13 -18.61 -22.49
CA MET A 257 4.01 -18.72 -23.42
C MET A 257 4.17 -19.91 -24.37
N ARG A 258 5.36 -20.13 -24.94
CA ARG A 258 5.64 -21.28 -25.82
C ARG A 258 5.40 -22.63 -25.16
N THR A 259 5.68 -22.73 -23.88
CA THR A 259 5.47 -23.98 -23.13
C THR A 259 4.05 -24.18 -22.62
N THR A 260 3.31 -23.11 -22.36
CA THR A 260 1.97 -23.16 -21.73
C THR A 260 0.83 -23.04 -22.73
N LEU A 261 0.94 -22.13 -23.72
CA LEU A 261 -0.12 -21.83 -24.69
C LEU A 261 -0.62 -23.05 -25.50
N PRO A 262 0.21 -23.97 -26.01
CA PRO A 262 -0.29 -25.11 -26.79
C PRO A 262 -1.27 -25.97 -25.98
N TRP A 263 -0.92 -26.25 -24.70
CA TRP A 263 -1.73 -27.07 -23.81
C TRP A 263 -2.98 -26.38 -23.33
N THR A 264 -2.89 -25.10 -22.97
CA THR A 264 -4.07 -24.31 -22.59
C THR A 264 -5.01 -24.09 -23.79
N SER A 265 -4.48 -23.86 -24.98
CA SER A 265 -5.28 -23.78 -26.20
C SER A 265 -5.97 -25.09 -26.52
N LEU A 266 -5.25 -26.22 -26.35
CA LEU A 266 -5.85 -27.54 -26.54
C LEU A 266 -6.98 -27.78 -25.52
N MET A 267 -6.76 -27.46 -24.25
CA MET A 267 -7.79 -27.52 -23.21
C MET A 267 -9.01 -26.67 -23.60
N MET A 268 -8.79 -25.43 -24.03
CA MET A 268 -9.86 -24.48 -24.40
C MET A 268 -10.72 -24.96 -25.58
N ASN A 269 -10.15 -25.83 -26.44
CA ASN A 269 -10.90 -26.39 -27.56
C ASN A 269 -11.50 -27.77 -27.24
N VAL A 270 -10.78 -28.64 -26.54
CA VAL A 270 -11.27 -29.99 -26.19
C VAL A 270 -12.42 -29.94 -25.19
N TRP A 271 -12.34 -29.06 -24.20
CA TRP A 271 -13.33 -28.98 -23.14
C TRP A 271 -14.76 -28.68 -23.65
N PRO A 272 -14.99 -27.64 -24.48
CA PRO A 272 -16.31 -27.35 -25.03
C PRO A 272 -16.77 -28.36 -26.11
N SER A 273 -15.87 -29.22 -26.61
CA SER A 273 -16.18 -30.16 -27.69
C SER A 273 -16.95 -31.39 -27.21
N VAL A 274 -17.96 -31.17 -26.36
CA VAL A 274 -18.81 -32.22 -25.78
C VAL A 274 -19.43 -33.15 -26.80
N LEU A 275 -19.71 -32.64 -28.01
CA LEU A 275 -20.30 -33.43 -29.09
C LEU A 275 -19.38 -34.58 -29.59
N LEU A 276 -18.06 -34.51 -29.38
CA LEU A 276 -17.13 -35.60 -29.68
C LEU A 276 -17.45 -36.90 -28.90
N GLY A 277 -17.99 -36.78 -27.69
CA GLY A 277 -18.46 -37.91 -26.92
C GLY A 277 -19.93 -38.26 -27.20
N VAL A 278 -20.79 -37.22 -27.21
CA VAL A 278 -22.25 -37.36 -27.25
C VAL A 278 -22.73 -37.92 -28.60
N LEU A 279 -22.19 -37.41 -29.73
CA LEU A 279 -22.68 -37.85 -31.05
C LEU A 279 -22.37 -39.30 -31.37
N PRO A 280 -21.14 -39.81 -31.25
CA PRO A 280 -20.86 -41.22 -31.58
C PRO A 280 -21.60 -42.20 -30.66
N VAL A 281 -21.54 -41.95 -29.32
CA VAL A 281 -22.19 -42.85 -28.35
C VAL A 281 -23.70 -42.83 -28.54
N GLY A 282 -24.30 -41.61 -28.64
CA GLY A 282 -25.74 -41.44 -28.84
C GLY A 282 -26.24 -42.08 -30.13
N SER A 283 -25.50 -41.92 -31.26
CA SER A 283 -25.86 -42.54 -32.52
C SER A 283 -25.86 -44.07 -32.43
N LEU A 284 -24.86 -44.67 -31.77
CA LEU A 284 -24.82 -46.11 -31.54
C LEU A 284 -25.99 -46.60 -30.67
N LEU A 285 -26.34 -45.83 -29.62
CA LEU A 285 -27.46 -46.19 -28.75
C LEU A 285 -28.82 -46.10 -29.48
N VAL A 286 -28.99 -45.12 -30.37
CA VAL A 286 -30.19 -44.99 -31.20
C VAL A 286 -30.27 -46.12 -32.21
N LEU A 287 -29.19 -46.45 -32.92
CA LEU A 287 -29.14 -47.56 -33.87
C LEU A 287 -29.46 -48.89 -33.20
N ASN A 288 -29.01 -49.11 -31.96
CA ASN A 288 -29.30 -50.31 -31.20
C ASN A 288 -30.70 -50.28 -30.53
N GLY A 289 -31.51 -49.28 -30.79
CA GLY A 289 -32.87 -49.14 -30.21
C GLY A 289 -32.94 -48.91 -28.72
N SER A 290 -31.81 -48.62 -28.05
CA SER A 290 -31.74 -48.43 -26.62
C SER A 290 -31.89 -46.96 -26.18
N LEU A 291 -31.95 -45.99 -27.11
CA LEU A 291 -32.21 -44.60 -26.91
C LEU A 291 -33.16 -44.08 -28.00
N THR A 292 -34.17 -43.30 -27.63
CA THR A 292 -35.06 -42.71 -28.65
C THR A 292 -34.40 -41.52 -29.35
N PRO A 293 -34.65 -41.29 -30.66
CA PRO A 293 -34.13 -40.13 -31.36
C PRO A 293 -34.45 -38.78 -30.66
N ALA A 294 -35.67 -38.67 -30.12
CA ALA A 294 -36.11 -37.48 -29.40
C ALA A 294 -35.29 -37.20 -28.13
N THR A 295 -35.01 -38.25 -27.31
CA THR A 295 -34.15 -38.15 -26.13
C THR A 295 -32.72 -37.82 -26.53
N PHE A 296 -32.22 -38.40 -27.62
CA PHE A 296 -30.86 -38.13 -28.11
C PHE A 296 -30.69 -36.64 -28.49
N VAL A 297 -31.61 -36.08 -29.26
CA VAL A 297 -31.57 -34.64 -29.61
C VAL A 297 -31.70 -33.76 -28.39
N THR A 298 -32.57 -34.12 -27.44
CA THR A 298 -32.69 -33.41 -26.15
C THR A 298 -31.37 -33.35 -25.41
N ILE A 299 -30.65 -34.46 -25.32
CA ILE A 299 -29.33 -34.56 -24.68
C ILE A 299 -28.28 -33.75 -25.44
N ILE A 300 -28.27 -33.76 -26.78
CA ILE A 300 -27.38 -32.92 -27.59
C ILE A 300 -27.55 -31.43 -27.18
N VAL A 301 -28.79 -30.96 -27.20
CA VAL A 301 -29.11 -29.56 -26.88
C VAL A 301 -28.70 -29.19 -25.44
N LEU A 302 -29.05 -30.04 -24.47
CA LEU A 302 -28.69 -29.81 -23.08
C LEU A 302 -27.18 -29.84 -22.85
N SER A 303 -26.47 -30.76 -23.53
CA SER A 303 -25.02 -30.88 -23.38
C SER A 303 -24.25 -29.66 -23.89
N LEU A 304 -24.75 -28.95 -24.89
CA LEU A 304 -24.19 -27.68 -25.33
C LEU A 304 -24.36 -26.59 -24.25
N GLY A 305 -25.46 -26.64 -23.49
CA GLY A 305 -25.81 -25.60 -22.52
C GLY A 305 -24.95 -25.60 -21.25
N TYR A 306 -24.32 -26.71 -20.82
CA TYR A 306 -23.55 -26.74 -19.59
C TYR A 306 -22.06 -26.40 -19.78
N THR A 307 -21.56 -26.43 -21.01
CA THR A 307 -20.13 -26.26 -21.29
C THR A 307 -19.64 -24.87 -20.97
N GLU A 308 -20.38 -23.83 -21.33
CA GLU A 308 -20.03 -22.42 -21.03
C GLU A 308 -19.95 -22.14 -19.52
N PRO A 309 -20.96 -22.47 -18.68
CA PRO A 309 -20.89 -22.29 -17.24
C PRO A 309 -19.71 -23.02 -16.59
N LEU A 310 -19.44 -24.26 -16.99
CA LEU A 310 -18.34 -25.03 -16.43
C LEU A 310 -16.98 -24.47 -16.83
N PHE A 311 -16.84 -23.98 -18.06
CA PHE A 311 -15.62 -23.34 -18.54
C PHE A 311 -15.35 -22.02 -17.80
N ALA A 312 -16.39 -21.18 -17.64
CA ALA A 312 -16.29 -19.95 -16.85
C ALA A 312 -15.84 -20.21 -15.40
N ALA A 313 -16.36 -21.26 -14.75
CA ALA A 313 -15.98 -21.62 -13.39
C ALA A 313 -14.48 -21.92 -13.24
N ILE A 314 -13.84 -22.50 -14.24
CA ILE A 314 -12.40 -22.80 -14.22
C ILE A 314 -11.55 -21.56 -14.37
N LEU A 315 -11.96 -20.60 -15.22
CA LEU A 315 -11.23 -19.36 -15.38
C LEU A 315 -11.12 -18.59 -14.06
N PHE A 316 -12.12 -18.69 -13.19
CA PHE A 316 -12.09 -18.06 -11.85
C PHE A 316 -11.02 -18.63 -10.90
N THR A 317 -10.48 -19.83 -11.14
CA THR A 317 -9.42 -20.38 -10.30
C THR A 317 -8.15 -19.51 -10.35
N SER A 318 -7.82 -18.95 -11.50
CA SER A 318 -6.70 -18.02 -11.65
C SER A 318 -6.92 -16.71 -10.88
N ASP A 319 -8.15 -16.23 -10.83
CA ASP A 319 -8.51 -14.98 -10.14
C ASP A 319 -8.51 -15.15 -8.62
N ILE A 320 -8.88 -16.33 -8.10
CA ILE A 320 -8.73 -16.66 -6.67
C ILE A 320 -7.26 -16.57 -6.25
N SER A 321 -6.35 -17.08 -7.08
CA SER A 321 -4.91 -17.03 -6.81
C SER A 321 -4.39 -15.58 -6.81
N LYS A 322 -4.83 -14.74 -7.75
CA LYS A 322 -4.50 -13.30 -7.80
C LYS A 322 -4.98 -12.57 -6.53
N ILE A 323 -6.25 -12.78 -6.14
CA ILE A 323 -6.80 -12.18 -4.91
C ILE A 323 -5.94 -12.58 -3.70
N SER A 324 -5.61 -13.86 -3.57
CA SER A 324 -4.80 -14.36 -2.46
C SER A 324 -3.45 -13.65 -2.37
N THR A 325 -2.78 -13.43 -3.50
CA THR A 325 -1.50 -12.71 -3.56
C THR A 325 -1.69 -11.25 -3.14
N VAL A 326 -2.66 -10.55 -3.71
CA VAL A 326 -2.94 -9.14 -3.42
C VAL A 326 -3.33 -8.93 -1.96
N VAL A 327 -4.19 -9.79 -1.40
CA VAL A 327 -4.58 -9.72 0.02
C VAL A 327 -3.41 -9.98 0.95
N ASN A 328 -2.45 -10.85 0.57
CA ASN A 328 -1.21 -11.04 1.32
C ASN A 328 -0.33 -9.78 1.29
N GLU A 329 -0.16 -9.14 0.14
CA GLU A 329 0.62 -7.91 0.01
C GLU A 329 0.03 -6.76 0.84
N ILE A 330 -1.30 -6.56 0.79
CA ILE A 330 -1.99 -5.61 1.69
C ILE A 330 -1.82 -6.04 3.15
N GLY A 331 -1.87 -7.35 3.41
CA GLY A 331 -1.64 -7.93 4.72
C GLY A 331 -0.30 -7.58 5.31
N GLN A 332 0.76 -7.53 4.52
CA GLN A 332 2.10 -7.14 4.98
C GLN A 332 2.11 -5.73 5.60
N THR A 333 1.36 -4.79 5.02
CA THR A 333 1.21 -3.45 5.59
C THR A 333 0.32 -3.46 6.83
N LEU A 334 -0.82 -4.17 6.81
CA LEU A 334 -1.75 -4.22 7.94
C LEU A 334 -1.19 -4.96 9.16
N ASP A 335 -0.26 -5.90 8.97
CA ASP A 335 0.36 -6.70 10.04
C ASP A 335 1.56 -6.01 10.70
N GLN A 336 1.99 -4.85 10.20
CA GLN A 336 3.07 -4.07 10.83
C GLN A 336 2.69 -3.70 12.27
N PRO A 337 3.66 -3.62 13.19
CA PRO A 337 3.40 -3.20 14.56
C PRO A 337 2.82 -1.79 14.62
N GLU A 338 1.92 -1.57 15.56
CA GLU A 338 1.38 -0.24 15.89
C GLU A 338 2.09 0.31 17.13
N MET A 339 2.13 1.62 17.22
CA MET A 339 2.54 2.28 18.48
C MET A 339 1.37 2.18 19.44
N GLU A 340 1.49 1.29 20.42
CA GLU A 340 0.47 1.16 21.46
C GLU A 340 0.48 2.40 22.36
N ARG A 341 -0.65 3.09 22.43
CA ARG A 341 -0.81 4.33 23.20
C ARG A 341 -2.12 4.29 23.97
N PRO A 342 -2.17 4.83 25.19
CA PRO A 342 -3.41 4.98 25.93
C PRO A 342 -4.30 6.04 25.24
N ASP A 343 -5.62 5.89 25.39
CA ASP A 343 -6.58 6.87 24.85
C ASP A 343 -6.72 8.12 25.73
N LYS A 344 -6.30 8.04 27.00
CA LYS A 344 -6.51 9.12 27.97
C LYS A 344 -5.29 9.99 28.12
N PRO A 345 -5.42 11.32 27.98
CA PRO A 345 -4.32 12.25 28.25
C PRO A 345 -3.80 12.13 29.69
N ARG A 346 -2.51 12.44 29.86
CA ARG A 346 -1.83 12.53 31.16
C ARG A 346 -1.53 13.99 31.47
N GLU A 347 -1.61 14.35 32.74
CA GLU A 347 -1.21 15.69 33.19
C GLU A 347 0.30 15.79 33.24
N LEU A 348 0.88 16.78 32.56
CA LEU A 348 2.32 17.05 32.56
C LEU A 348 2.65 18.02 33.69
N ALA A 349 3.70 17.72 34.45
CA ALA A 349 4.11 18.60 35.53
C ALA A 349 4.71 19.92 35.04
N ASP A 350 5.42 19.88 33.92
CA ASP A 350 6.10 21.01 33.28
C ASP A 350 6.37 20.73 31.79
N THR A 351 7.27 21.49 31.16
CA THR A 351 7.69 21.32 29.75
C THR A 351 9.11 20.77 29.62
N GLY A 352 9.68 20.20 30.69
CA GLY A 352 11.01 19.59 30.68
C GLY A 352 11.01 18.28 29.90
N ILE A 353 12.19 17.93 29.38
CA ILE A 353 12.41 16.69 28.63
C ILE A 353 13.50 15.90 29.31
N LYS A 354 13.29 14.59 29.54
CA LYS A 354 14.28 13.71 30.12
C LYS A 354 14.40 12.40 29.35
N LEU A 355 15.60 12.14 28.86
CA LEU A 355 15.99 10.86 28.28
C LEU A 355 16.77 10.10 29.35
N SER A 356 16.40 8.85 29.62
CA SER A 356 17.04 8.01 30.62
C SER A 356 17.47 6.68 30.00
N ASN A 357 18.81 6.48 29.94
CA ASN A 357 19.44 5.28 29.37
C ASN A 357 18.83 4.83 28.03
N VAL A 358 18.62 5.79 27.13
CA VAL A 358 17.92 5.54 25.85
C VAL A 358 18.82 4.79 24.89
N THR A 359 18.36 3.61 24.44
CA THR A 359 18.95 2.89 23.31
C THR A 359 17.95 2.85 22.15
N PHE A 360 18.46 2.91 20.94
CA PHE A 360 17.61 2.86 19.75
C PHE A 360 18.35 2.30 18.53
N SER A 361 17.65 1.50 17.73
CA SER A 361 18.11 0.94 16.45
C SER A 361 17.01 1.09 15.40
N TYR A 362 17.35 1.53 14.19
CA TYR A 362 16.43 1.48 13.03
C TYR A 362 16.31 0.05 12.49
N ALA A 363 17.41 -0.68 12.52
CA ALA A 363 17.53 -2.08 12.15
C ALA A 363 18.37 -2.81 13.21
N ASP A 364 19.26 -3.71 12.82
CA ASP A 364 20.03 -4.55 13.75
C ASP A 364 21.13 -3.78 14.52
N GLU A 365 21.65 -2.68 13.94
CA GLU A 365 22.75 -1.92 14.57
C GLU A 365 22.24 -0.76 15.45
N PRO A 366 22.71 -0.62 16.69
CA PRO A 366 22.29 0.44 17.59
C PRO A 366 22.87 1.80 17.18
N VAL A 367 21.95 2.76 16.94
CA VAL A 367 22.28 4.17 16.66
C VAL A 367 22.49 4.96 17.94
N LEU A 368 21.66 4.72 18.97
CA LEU A 368 21.84 5.30 20.31
C LEU A 368 22.16 4.20 21.32
N LYS A 369 23.12 4.49 22.23
CA LYS A 369 23.75 3.50 23.11
C LYS A 369 23.74 3.96 24.56
N GLY A 370 22.55 4.12 25.16
CA GLY A 370 22.41 4.55 26.56
C GLY A 370 22.56 6.07 26.71
N VAL A 371 21.71 6.83 25.99
CA VAL A 371 21.71 8.29 26.07
C VAL A 371 20.97 8.74 27.31
N ASP A 372 21.65 9.53 28.13
CA ASP A 372 21.10 10.31 29.25
C ASP A 372 21.19 11.80 28.91
N LEU A 373 20.04 12.49 28.92
CA LEU A 373 19.95 13.93 28.64
C LEU A 373 18.77 14.52 29.39
N GLU A 374 18.99 15.63 30.10
CA GLU A 374 17.93 16.37 30.78
C GLU A 374 17.89 17.80 30.29
N ILE A 375 16.69 18.26 29.91
CA ILE A 375 16.40 19.59 29.34
C ILE A 375 15.40 20.26 30.25
N ALA A 376 15.82 21.35 30.89
CA ALA A 376 14.99 22.07 31.83
C ALA A 376 13.81 22.78 31.14
N PRO A 377 12.66 22.94 31.81
CA PRO A 377 11.55 23.71 31.26
C PRO A 377 11.97 25.12 30.85
N GLY A 378 11.57 25.55 29.65
CA GLY A 378 11.86 26.89 29.13
C GLY A 378 13.31 27.14 28.74
N SER A 379 14.18 26.12 28.71
CA SER A 379 15.58 26.25 28.30
C SER A 379 15.81 25.86 26.84
N MET A 380 16.88 26.39 26.28
CA MET A 380 17.38 26.06 24.94
C MET A 380 18.55 25.06 25.04
N VAL A 381 18.39 23.89 24.45
CA VAL A 381 19.45 22.89 24.34
C VAL A 381 19.82 22.66 22.88
N ALA A 382 21.12 22.77 22.56
CA ALA A 382 21.65 22.47 21.26
C ALA A 382 22.26 21.07 21.22
N LEU A 383 21.93 20.28 20.21
CA LEU A 383 22.52 18.97 19.93
C LEU A 383 23.60 19.13 18.86
N VAL A 384 24.86 18.81 19.17
CA VAL A 384 26.00 18.93 18.26
C VAL A 384 26.78 17.63 18.18
N GLY A 385 27.57 17.45 17.13
CA GLY A 385 28.40 16.26 16.93
C GLY A 385 28.60 15.94 15.46
N PRO A 386 29.46 14.98 15.12
CA PRO A 386 29.71 14.55 13.75
C PRO A 386 28.45 14.08 13.04
N SER A 387 28.46 14.06 11.70
CA SER A 387 27.38 13.48 10.93
C SER A 387 27.19 12.01 11.28
N GLY A 388 25.94 11.55 11.43
CA GLY A 388 25.63 10.17 11.83
C GLY A 388 25.78 9.87 13.33
N SER A 389 26.08 10.86 14.21
CA SER A 389 26.23 10.63 15.64
C SER A 389 24.94 10.33 16.40
N GLY A 390 23.74 10.50 15.78
CA GLY A 390 22.43 10.22 16.39
C GLY A 390 21.61 11.45 16.79
N LYS A 391 22.03 12.68 16.46
CA LYS A 391 21.32 13.94 16.80
C LYS A 391 19.85 13.95 16.35
N SER A 392 19.61 13.76 15.05
CA SER A 392 18.25 13.75 14.50
C SER A 392 17.42 12.56 15.03
N THR A 393 18.08 11.47 15.40
CA THR A 393 17.42 10.33 16.06
C THR A 393 16.89 10.73 17.44
N ILE A 394 17.68 11.44 18.24
CA ILE A 394 17.23 11.96 19.55
C ILE A 394 16.01 12.87 19.36
N ALA A 395 16.06 13.81 18.41
CA ALA A 395 14.94 14.70 18.11
C ALA A 395 13.67 13.95 17.68
N LYS A 396 13.81 12.93 16.85
CA LYS A 396 12.70 12.06 16.41
C LYS A 396 12.10 11.27 17.56
N LEU A 397 12.91 10.78 18.49
CA LEU A 397 12.43 10.07 19.68
C LEU A 397 11.72 11.03 20.66
N ILE A 398 12.22 12.25 20.86
CA ILE A 398 11.54 13.29 21.64
C ILE A 398 10.16 13.57 21.04
N ALA A 399 10.07 13.71 19.71
CA ALA A 399 8.81 13.94 18.98
C ALA A 399 7.92 12.67 18.86
N SER A 400 8.32 11.56 19.51
CA SER A 400 7.59 10.27 19.43
C SER A 400 7.30 9.79 18.01
N GLN A 401 8.19 10.08 17.07
CA GLN A 401 8.10 9.54 15.70
C GLN A 401 8.52 8.05 15.66
N TRP A 402 9.28 7.62 16.66
CA TRP A 402 9.70 6.26 16.94
C TRP A 402 9.64 6.00 18.46
N ASP A 403 9.48 4.75 18.85
CA ASP A 403 9.66 4.34 20.24
C ASP A 403 11.11 3.90 20.50
N VAL A 404 11.58 4.12 21.71
CA VAL A 404 12.92 3.67 22.14
C VAL A 404 12.98 2.14 22.19
N THR A 405 14.13 1.57 21.86
CA THR A 405 14.37 0.12 22.01
C THR A 405 14.47 -0.25 23.50
N SER A 406 15.15 0.58 24.30
CA SER A 406 15.15 0.48 25.76
C SER A 406 15.39 1.86 26.39
N GLY A 407 15.14 1.99 27.69
CA GLY A 407 15.14 3.27 28.39
C GLY A 407 13.79 3.98 28.27
N SER A 408 13.78 5.30 28.52
CA SER A 408 12.57 6.12 28.48
C SER A 408 12.83 7.53 27.97
N VAL A 409 11.84 8.12 27.31
CA VAL A 409 11.77 9.56 26.96
C VAL A 409 10.56 10.13 27.66
N CYS A 410 10.77 11.08 28.58
CA CYS A 410 9.70 11.69 29.37
C CYS A 410 9.52 13.15 28.99
N LEU A 411 8.27 13.61 28.90
CA LEU A 411 7.87 15.01 28.79
C LEU A 411 7.12 15.38 30.05
N GLY A 412 7.59 16.43 30.77
CA GLY A 412 6.97 16.84 32.02
C GLY A 412 6.82 15.70 33.04
N GLY A 413 7.78 14.79 33.08
CA GLY A 413 7.80 13.65 34.00
C GLY A 413 6.99 12.42 33.52
N VAL A 414 6.28 12.47 32.39
CA VAL A 414 5.50 11.36 31.85
C VAL A 414 6.20 10.76 30.64
N ASP A 415 6.36 9.42 30.60
CA ASP A 415 6.91 8.74 29.42
C ASP A 415 5.99 8.96 28.20
N VAL A 416 6.56 9.27 27.04
CA VAL A 416 5.81 9.52 25.79
C VAL A 416 4.97 8.31 25.39
N ARG A 417 5.33 7.10 25.82
CA ARG A 417 4.56 5.87 25.58
C ARG A 417 3.30 5.77 26.43
N ASP A 418 3.23 6.50 27.54
CA ASP A 418 2.11 6.50 28.48
C ASP A 418 1.08 7.61 28.19
N MET A 419 1.21 8.30 27.06
CA MET A 419 0.27 9.33 26.61
C MET A 419 -0.19 9.10 25.17
N PRO A 420 -1.39 9.60 24.77
CA PRO A 420 -1.86 9.55 23.38
C PRO A 420 -0.90 10.25 22.41
N LEU A 421 -0.76 9.75 21.18
CA LEU A 421 0.03 10.42 20.14
C LEU A 421 -0.46 11.86 19.88
N SER A 422 -1.78 12.09 19.94
CA SER A 422 -2.37 13.44 19.81
C SER A 422 -1.83 14.38 20.88
N GLN A 423 -1.70 13.93 22.13
CA GLN A 423 -1.15 14.75 23.22
C GLN A 423 0.33 15.08 22.99
N VAL A 424 1.14 14.10 22.55
CA VAL A 424 2.54 14.37 22.19
C VAL A 424 2.60 15.38 21.06
N ALA A 425 1.77 15.16 20.02
CA ALA A 425 1.68 16.08 18.90
C ALA A 425 1.22 17.49 19.30
N GLU A 426 0.31 17.65 20.25
CA GLU A 426 -0.13 18.96 20.76
C GLU A 426 0.98 19.69 21.52
N ASN A 427 1.81 18.97 22.25
CA ASN A 427 2.86 19.56 23.10
C ASN A 427 4.17 19.85 22.36
N ILE A 428 4.42 19.27 21.17
CA ILE A 428 5.67 19.43 20.43
C ILE A 428 5.42 20.03 19.04
N ALA A 429 6.04 21.15 18.72
CA ALA A 429 6.19 21.65 17.36
C ALA A 429 7.53 21.14 16.80
N TYR A 430 7.46 20.30 15.76
CA TYR A 430 8.63 19.75 15.09
C TYR A 430 8.82 20.42 13.72
N VAL A 431 9.96 21.05 13.51
CA VAL A 431 10.38 21.63 12.22
C VAL A 431 11.46 20.72 11.65
N SER A 432 11.10 19.97 10.61
CA SER A 432 12.00 19.02 9.95
C SER A 432 12.92 19.69 8.94
N GLN A 433 14.01 19.01 8.61
CA GLN A 433 14.96 19.44 7.58
C GLN A 433 14.32 19.58 6.18
N ASP A 434 13.35 18.71 5.84
CA ASP A 434 12.77 18.63 4.50
C ASP A 434 11.82 19.78 4.16
N ASN A 435 11.38 20.60 5.14
CA ASN A 435 10.52 21.75 4.95
C ASN A 435 9.32 21.52 4.02
N TYR A 436 8.62 20.37 4.19
CA TYR A 436 7.54 19.94 3.31
C TYR A 436 6.33 20.87 3.36
N LEU A 437 5.86 21.32 2.18
CA LEU A 437 4.61 22.05 2.02
C LEU A 437 3.61 21.21 1.21
N PHE A 438 2.35 21.30 1.58
CA PHE A 438 1.25 20.68 0.84
C PHE A 438 0.93 21.51 -0.41
N ASP A 439 0.49 20.83 -1.46
CA ASP A 439 -0.01 21.47 -2.69
C ASP A 439 -1.33 22.19 -2.44
N ASP A 440 -1.22 23.33 -1.78
CA ASP A 440 -2.30 24.19 -1.33
C ASP A 440 -1.77 25.64 -1.28
N THR A 441 -2.61 26.58 -0.90
CA THR A 441 -2.20 27.98 -0.76
C THR A 441 -1.20 28.18 0.37
N VAL A 442 -0.38 29.24 0.29
CA VAL A 442 0.50 29.67 1.38
C VAL A 442 -0.30 29.88 2.66
N MET A 443 -1.46 30.54 2.57
CA MET A 443 -2.39 30.76 3.68
C MET A 443 -2.74 29.46 4.41
N ASN A 444 -3.16 28.44 3.66
CA ASN A 444 -3.57 27.15 4.22
C ASN A 444 -2.38 26.37 4.78
N ASN A 445 -1.21 26.47 4.15
CA ASN A 445 0.00 25.84 4.66
C ASN A 445 0.42 26.38 6.04
N ILE A 446 0.28 27.69 6.29
CA ILE A 446 0.53 28.29 7.61
C ILE A 446 -0.58 27.91 8.58
N ARG A 447 -1.86 28.03 8.17
CA ARG A 447 -3.05 27.71 8.98
C ARG A 447 -3.07 26.26 9.47
N MET A 448 -2.36 25.35 8.79
CA MET A 448 -2.27 23.95 9.21
C MET A 448 -1.75 23.78 10.65
N GLY A 449 -0.91 24.70 11.15
CA GLY A 449 -0.47 24.69 12.55
C GLY A 449 -1.63 24.93 13.54
N ARG A 450 -2.65 25.71 13.14
CA ARG A 450 -3.88 25.97 13.91
C ARG A 450 -5.07 26.14 12.95
N PRO A 451 -5.80 25.05 12.65
CA PRO A 451 -6.87 25.04 11.63
C PRO A 451 -7.98 26.08 11.83
N GLY A 452 -8.19 26.55 13.07
CA GLY A 452 -9.17 27.58 13.40
C GLY A 452 -8.66 29.02 13.33
N ALA A 453 -7.41 29.27 12.88
CA ALA A 453 -6.85 30.63 12.80
C ALA A 453 -7.53 31.47 11.72
N SER A 454 -7.85 32.72 12.04
CA SER A 454 -8.36 33.69 11.07
C SER A 454 -7.28 34.12 10.06
N ASP A 455 -7.69 34.75 8.95
CA ASP A 455 -6.76 35.25 7.94
C ASP A 455 -5.82 36.31 8.53
N GLU A 456 -6.33 37.19 9.42
CA GLU A 456 -5.57 38.21 10.12
C GLU A 456 -4.52 37.60 11.05
N GLU A 457 -4.86 36.52 11.77
CA GLU A 457 -3.93 35.80 12.63
C GLU A 457 -2.82 35.14 11.79
N VAL A 458 -3.15 34.52 10.67
CA VAL A 458 -2.15 33.94 9.75
C VAL A 458 -1.22 35.00 9.18
N VAL A 459 -1.74 36.16 8.81
CA VAL A 459 -0.91 37.30 8.35
C VAL A 459 0.01 37.82 9.46
N ALA A 460 -0.46 37.88 10.71
CA ALA A 460 0.37 38.27 11.85
C ALA A 460 1.51 37.25 12.09
N LEU A 461 1.24 35.95 11.99
CA LEU A 461 2.23 34.89 12.09
C LEU A 461 3.26 34.94 10.95
N ALA A 462 2.81 35.24 9.72
CA ALA A 462 3.68 35.39 8.57
C ALA A 462 4.63 36.61 8.74
N LYS A 463 4.15 37.72 9.32
CA LYS A 463 5.02 38.84 9.68
C LYS A 463 6.04 38.47 10.76
N ALA A 464 5.61 37.70 11.78
CA ALA A 464 6.49 37.27 12.85
C ALA A 464 7.58 36.32 12.38
N SER A 465 7.33 35.51 11.35
CA SER A 465 8.27 34.55 10.77
C SER A 465 9.09 35.11 9.59
N GLY A 466 8.91 36.38 9.21
CA GLY A 466 9.58 36.97 8.06
C GLY A 466 9.11 36.45 6.70
N CYS A 467 7.85 35.96 6.66
CA CYS A 467 7.25 35.47 5.40
C CYS A 467 6.51 36.56 4.62
N HIS A 468 6.02 37.60 5.31
CA HIS A 468 5.02 38.53 4.78
C HIS A 468 5.48 39.20 3.50
N GLU A 469 6.72 39.69 3.46
CA GLU A 469 7.30 40.45 2.38
C GLU A 469 7.32 39.63 1.10
N PHE A 470 7.96 38.49 1.10
CA PHE A 470 8.03 37.66 -0.10
C PHE A 470 6.66 37.12 -0.53
N ILE A 471 5.76 36.81 0.43
CA ILE A 471 4.38 36.41 0.09
C ILE A 471 3.64 37.46 -0.70
N GLN A 472 3.86 38.77 -0.37
CA GLN A 472 3.24 39.86 -1.11
C GLN A 472 3.80 40.01 -2.54
N GLU A 473 5.01 39.57 -2.80
CA GLU A 473 5.64 39.57 -4.12
C GLU A 473 5.17 38.42 -5.01
N LEU A 474 4.53 37.38 -4.44
CA LEU A 474 3.94 36.28 -5.21
C LEU A 474 2.71 36.78 -5.99
N GLU A 475 2.48 36.17 -7.18
CA GLU A 475 1.41 36.59 -8.12
C GLU A 475 0.01 36.72 -7.47
N ASN A 476 -0.34 35.79 -6.56
CA ASN A 476 -1.63 35.76 -5.86
C ASN A 476 -1.47 35.97 -4.34
N GLY A 477 -0.32 36.47 -3.88
CA GLY A 477 -0.04 36.70 -2.46
C GLY A 477 -0.27 35.44 -1.62
N TYR A 478 -0.99 35.55 -0.53
CA TYR A 478 -1.34 34.42 0.36
C TYR A 478 -2.16 33.31 -0.29
N GLN A 479 -2.85 33.60 -1.41
CA GLN A 479 -3.63 32.62 -2.17
C GLN A 479 -2.81 31.88 -3.24
N THR A 480 -1.51 32.15 -3.33
CA THR A 480 -0.61 31.43 -4.24
C THR A 480 -0.52 29.97 -3.81
N VAL A 481 -0.78 29.05 -4.76
CA VAL A 481 -0.59 27.60 -4.59
C VAL A 481 0.89 27.29 -4.76
N VAL A 482 1.48 26.62 -3.77
CA VAL A 482 2.93 26.45 -3.68
C VAL A 482 3.48 25.29 -4.53
N GLY A 483 2.59 24.49 -5.14
CA GLY A 483 2.96 23.30 -5.92
C GLY A 483 3.34 22.09 -5.05
N THR A 484 3.68 21.00 -5.72
CA THR A 484 4.02 19.73 -5.05
C THR A 484 5.28 19.90 -4.20
N SER A 485 5.16 19.66 -2.89
CA SER A 485 6.27 19.86 -1.92
C SER A 485 6.81 21.28 -1.88
N GLY A 486 6.09 22.28 -2.42
CA GLY A 486 6.50 23.68 -2.45
C GLY A 486 7.55 24.01 -3.50
N ASP A 487 7.55 23.29 -4.63
CA ASP A 487 8.53 23.44 -5.73
C ASP A 487 8.51 24.83 -6.42
N HIS A 488 7.46 25.62 -6.21
CA HIS A 488 7.40 27.01 -6.69
C HIS A 488 8.12 28.01 -5.78
N LEU A 489 8.68 27.55 -4.65
CA LEU A 489 9.33 28.41 -3.65
C LEU A 489 10.82 28.04 -3.47
N SER A 490 11.64 29.02 -3.12
CA SER A 490 13.03 28.79 -2.71
C SER A 490 13.12 27.99 -1.40
N GLY A 491 14.27 27.43 -1.09
CA GLY A 491 14.49 26.68 0.16
C GLY A 491 14.23 27.51 1.42
N GLY A 492 14.71 28.76 1.43
CA GLY A 492 14.53 29.69 2.54
C GLY A 492 13.06 30.14 2.74
N GLU A 493 12.30 30.31 1.66
CA GLU A 493 10.88 30.64 1.72
C GLU A 493 10.06 29.49 2.28
N ARG A 494 10.31 28.25 1.82
CA ARG A 494 9.67 27.05 2.39
C ARG A 494 9.95 26.94 3.89
N GLN A 495 11.19 27.15 4.29
CA GLN A 495 11.59 27.09 5.70
C GLN A 495 10.88 28.14 6.55
N ARG A 496 10.79 29.40 6.11
CA ARG A 496 10.06 30.44 6.84
C ARG A 496 8.57 30.09 6.98
N ILE A 497 7.94 29.51 5.96
CA ILE A 497 6.56 29.02 6.04
C ILE A 497 6.42 27.89 7.08
N THR A 498 7.37 26.96 7.15
CA THR A 498 7.32 25.88 8.15
C THR A 498 7.53 26.41 9.57
N ILE A 499 8.36 27.45 9.76
CA ILE A 499 8.50 28.16 11.03
C ILE A 499 7.18 28.89 11.38
N ALA A 500 6.52 29.57 10.42
CA ALA A 500 5.21 30.19 10.63
C ALA A 500 4.15 29.15 11.05
N ARG A 501 4.17 27.95 10.45
CA ARG A 501 3.33 26.81 10.85
C ARG A 501 3.59 26.38 12.29
N ALA A 502 4.87 26.30 12.69
CA ALA A 502 5.25 25.98 14.06
C ALA A 502 4.82 27.07 15.07
N MET A 503 4.91 28.36 14.69
CA MET A 503 4.39 29.47 15.47
C MET A 503 2.86 29.40 15.62
N ALA A 504 2.15 29.06 14.54
CA ALA A 504 0.68 28.92 14.55
C ALA A 504 0.22 27.82 15.52
N LYS A 505 0.98 26.72 15.61
CA LYS A 505 0.72 25.61 16.52
C LYS A 505 0.84 26.00 17.99
N ASP A 506 1.73 26.92 18.30
CA ASP A 506 2.01 27.46 19.65
C ASP A 506 2.27 26.39 20.73
N ALA A 507 2.93 25.29 20.36
CA ALA A 507 3.28 24.21 21.27
C ALA A 507 4.33 24.69 22.30
N PRO A 508 4.29 24.17 23.56
CA PRO A 508 5.22 24.57 24.62
C PRO A 508 6.65 24.04 24.43
N ILE A 509 6.83 23.01 23.61
CA ILE A 509 8.12 22.41 23.27
C ILE A 509 8.33 22.58 21.77
N VAL A 510 9.52 23.03 21.35
CA VAL A 510 9.90 23.17 19.95
C VAL A 510 11.15 22.35 19.67
N VAL A 511 11.11 21.55 18.62
CA VAL A 511 12.25 20.78 18.11
C VAL A 511 12.57 21.24 16.70
N LEU A 512 13.79 21.75 16.50
CA LEU A 512 14.28 22.25 15.22
C LEU A 512 15.38 21.33 14.69
N ASP A 513 15.13 20.67 13.57
CA ASP A 513 16.13 19.85 12.89
C ASP A 513 16.71 20.62 11.71
N GLU A 514 17.95 21.11 11.86
CA GLU A 514 18.73 21.80 10.83
C GLU A 514 18.05 23.02 10.17
N ALA A 515 17.70 24.02 10.96
CA ALA A 515 16.94 25.18 10.51
C ALA A 515 17.69 26.16 9.54
N THR A 516 18.97 25.93 9.14
CA THR A 516 19.73 26.94 8.37
C THR A 516 20.65 26.37 7.27
N ALA A 517 20.47 25.13 6.81
CA ALA A 517 21.46 24.44 5.97
C ALA A 517 21.62 24.94 4.54
N TYR A 518 20.65 25.66 3.96
CA TYR A 518 20.63 26.00 2.53
C TYR A 518 20.21 27.44 2.23
N THR A 519 20.50 28.38 3.14
CA THR A 519 20.05 29.77 2.98
C THR A 519 21.21 30.74 2.77
N ASP A 520 20.98 31.74 1.91
CA ASP A 520 21.88 32.87 1.73
C ASP A 520 22.05 33.65 3.04
N PRO A 521 23.18 34.36 3.28
CA PRO A 521 23.43 35.08 4.53
C PRO A 521 22.33 36.07 4.95
N GLU A 522 21.67 36.73 4.01
CA GLU A 522 20.56 37.67 4.28
C GLU A 522 19.33 36.91 4.81
N ASN A 523 18.98 35.79 4.20
CA ASN A 523 17.87 34.94 4.64
C ASN A 523 18.17 34.25 5.98
N GLU A 524 19.42 33.95 6.28
CA GLU A 524 19.83 33.37 7.56
C GLU A 524 19.48 34.27 8.75
N ALA A 525 19.76 35.57 8.65
CA ALA A 525 19.43 36.51 9.73
C ALA A 525 17.92 36.58 10.01
N VAL A 526 17.09 36.57 8.96
CA VAL A 526 15.63 36.58 9.08
C VAL A 526 15.12 35.29 9.74
N ILE A 527 15.69 34.15 9.37
CA ILE A 527 15.32 32.84 9.96
C ILE A 527 15.73 32.78 11.43
N GLN A 528 16.94 33.27 11.80
CA GLN A 528 17.40 33.32 13.19
C GLN A 528 16.48 34.19 14.05
N ASP A 529 16.06 35.35 13.58
CA ASP A 529 15.10 36.21 14.31
C ASP A 529 13.72 35.52 14.46
N ALA A 530 13.25 34.83 13.42
CA ALA A 530 12.02 34.05 13.48
C ALA A 530 12.12 32.90 14.50
N VAL A 531 13.24 32.16 14.52
CA VAL A 531 13.51 31.09 15.50
C VAL A 531 13.58 31.67 16.92
N ALA A 532 14.25 32.81 17.12
CA ALA A 532 14.33 33.47 18.43
C ALA A 532 12.94 33.90 18.94
N ARG A 533 12.05 34.35 18.05
CA ARG A 533 10.65 34.65 18.40
C ARG A 533 9.85 33.38 18.72
N LEU A 534 10.01 32.32 17.93
CA LEU A 534 9.35 31.03 18.16
C LEU A 534 9.74 30.43 19.51
N ALA A 535 11.00 30.58 19.93
CA ALA A 535 11.58 30.01 21.15
C ALA A 535 11.13 30.71 22.45
N ARG A 536 10.62 31.94 22.39
CA ARG A 536 10.33 32.73 23.61
C ARG A 536 9.38 32.01 24.56
N GLY A 537 9.87 31.74 25.80
CA GLY A 537 9.10 31.11 26.86
C GLY A 537 8.80 29.63 26.64
N LYS A 538 9.47 28.98 25.70
CA LYS A 538 9.29 27.57 25.33
C LYS A 538 10.56 26.77 25.58
N THR A 539 10.41 25.47 25.80
CA THR A 539 11.55 24.54 25.80
C THR A 539 11.97 24.29 24.35
N LEU A 540 13.25 24.53 24.03
CA LEU A 540 13.75 24.46 22.67
C LEU A 540 14.88 23.44 22.53
N VAL A 541 14.74 22.51 21.60
CA VAL A 541 15.78 21.56 21.17
C VAL A 541 16.20 21.90 19.75
N VAL A 542 17.48 22.24 19.55
CA VAL A 542 18.02 22.61 18.24
C VAL A 542 19.09 21.63 17.82
N ILE A 543 18.97 21.02 16.66
CA ILE A 543 20.07 20.32 16.02
C ILE A 543 20.83 21.33 15.16
N ALA A 544 22.07 21.61 15.56
CA ALA A 544 22.88 22.62 14.91
C ALA A 544 23.96 22.01 14.01
N HIS A 545 24.03 22.50 12.77
CA HIS A 545 25.15 22.26 11.86
C HIS A 545 26.15 23.43 11.88
N ARG A 546 25.72 24.63 12.29
CA ARG A 546 26.59 25.80 12.46
C ARG A 546 26.73 26.12 13.94
N LEU A 547 27.94 25.98 14.48
CA LEU A 547 28.21 26.20 15.90
C LEU A 547 28.05 27.67 16.33
N SER A 548 28.23 28.62 15.42
CA SER A 548 28.03 30.05 15.69
C SER A 548 26.61 30.42 16.12
N THR A 549 25.61 29.67 15.67
CA THR A 549 24.19 29.98 15.96
C THR A 549 23.72 29.55 17.35
N ILE A 550 24.51 28.71 18.02
CA ILE A 550 24.11 28.08 19.30
C ILE A 550 24.99 28.49 20.49
N THR A 551 25.89 29.46 20.31
CA THR A 551 26.77 29.96 21.40
C THR A 551 25.99 30.50 22.60
N HIS A 552 24.73 30.94 22.36
CA HIS A 552 23.83 31.46 23.40
C HIS A 552 22.86 30.41 23.97
N ALA A 553 23.00 29.12 23.60
CA ALA A 553 22.19 28.05 24.19
C ALA A 553 22.51 27.89 25.67
N ASP A 554 21.46 27.63 26.47
CA ASP A 554 21.63 27.37 27.93
C ASP A 554 22.51 26.16 28.20
N SER A 555 22.44 25.15 27.32
CA SER A 555 23.37 24.03 27.31
C SER A 555 23.53 23.46 25.89
N ILE A 556 24.69 22.85 25.66
CA ILE A 556 25.04 22.19 24.40
C ILE A 556 25.41 20.74 24.76
N ALA A 557 24.67 19.79 24.18
CA ALA A 557 24.93 18.37 24.32
C ALA A 557 25.78 17.88 23.12
N VAL A 558 26.98 17.40 23.39
CA VAL A 558 27.91 16.87 22.41
C VAL A 558 27.65 15.37 22.23
N ILE A 559 27.30 14.94 21.03
CA ILE A 559 26.92 13.55 20.75
C ILE A 559 27.98 12.94 19.83
N GLU A 560 28.53 11.81 20.27
CA GLU A 560 29.50 11.03 19.53
C GLU A 560 29.16 9.53 19.62
N ASN A 561 29.16 8.83 18.48
CA ASN A 561 28.93 7.37 18.39
C ASN A 561 27.67 6.88 19.12
N GLY A 562 26.61 7.70 19.14
CA GLY A 562 25.32 7.36 19.77
C GLY A 562 25.26 7.57 21.28
N THR A 563 26.20 8.32 21.86
CA THR A 563 26.23 8.66 23.30
C THR A 563 26.42 10.17 23.50
N VAL A 564 25.94 10.71 24.62
CA VAL A 564 26.24 12.09 25.04
C VAL A 564 27.58 12.07 25.77
N VAL A 565 28.61 12.66 25.16
CA VAL A 565 29.98 12.68 25.73
C VAL A 565 30.21 13.89 26.64
N ALA A 566 29.50 14.99 26.45
CA ALA A 566 29.53 16.16 27.31
C ALA A 566 28.24 16.99 27.13
N CYS A 567 27.82 17.66 28.21
CA CYS A 567 26.73 18.63 28.20
C CYS A 567 27.10 19.79 29.11
N ASP A 568 27.27 21.00 28.58
CA ASP A 568 27.65 22.21 29.35
C ASP A 568 27.34 23.45 28.47
N THR A 569 27.59 24.64 28.98
CA THR A 569 27.60 25.89 28.23
C THR A 569 28.72 25.91 27.18
N HIS A 570 28.63 26.80 26.18
CA HIS A 570 29.65 26.99 25.15
C HIS A 570 31.06 27.17 25.78
N GLU A 571 31.23 28.09 26.76
CA GLU A 571 32.49 28.32 27.42
C GLU A 571 33.01 27.13 28.23
N GLY A 572 32.07 26.39 28.87
CA GLY A 572 32.38 25.18 29.61
C GLY A 572 32.92 24.08 28.70
N LEU A 573 32.29 23.86 27.55
CA LEU A 573 32.69 22.84 26.57
C LEU A 573 34.05 23.15 25.90
N LEU A 574 34.32 24.41 25.57
CA LEU A 574 35.61 24.81 25.03
C LEU A 574 36.80 24.45 25.97
N LYS A 575 36.54 24.47 27.29
CA LYS A 575 37.57 24.13 28.32
C LYS A 575 37.65 22.64 28.61
N LYS A 576 36.53 21.91 28.53
CA LYS A 576 36.40 20.53 29.07
C LYS A 576 36.26 19.45 27.98
N CYS A 577 35.76 19.78 26.77
CA CYS A 577 35.47 18.81 25.72
C CYS A 577 36.37 19.01 24.50
N GLY A 578 37.33 18.12 24.33
CA GLY A 578 38.27 18.19 23.20
C GLY A 578 37.59 18.07 21.83
N LEU A 579 36.55 17.24 21.70
CA LEU A 579 35.77 17.08 20.49
C LEU A 579 35.05 18.40 20.12
N TYR A 580 34.39 19.03 21.09
CA TYR A 580 33.70 20.30 20.85
C TYR A 580 34.67 21.40 20.41
N LYS A 581 35.84 21.45 21.09
CA LYS A 581 36.88 22.42 20.72
C LYS A 581 37.38 22.19 19.28
N GLN A 582 37.65 20.94 18.89
CA GLN A 582 38.07 20.63 17.53
C GLN A 582 37.00 21.04 16.49
N MET A 583 35.73 20.80 16.77
CA MET A 583 34.62 21.22 15.90
C MET A 583 34.53 22.74 15.80
N TRP A 584 34.74 23.45 16.91
CA TRP A 584 34.74 24.90 16.95
C TRP A 584 35.91 25.50 16.17
N ASP A 585 37.14 25.03 16.41
CA ASP A 585 38.35 25.49 15.70
C ASP A 585 38.23 25.24 14.19
N ALA A 586 37.67 24.12 13.79
CA ALA A 586 37.38 23.83 12.38
C ALA A 586 36.34 24.80 11.78
N HIS A 587 35.31 25.17 12.55
CA HIS A 587 34.29 26.14 12.11
C HIS A 587 34.87 27.55 11.95
N GLU A 588 35.68 28.02 12.89
CA GLU A 588 36.34 29.33 12.82
C GLU A 588 37.33 29.39 11.65
N SER A 589 38.10 28.34 11.39
CA SER A 589 39.08 28.31 10.27
C SER A 589 38.40 28.46 8.90
N VAL A 590 37.21 27.95 8.71
CA VAL A 590 36.41 28.11 7.46
C VAL A 590 35.91 29.55 7.34
N ARG A 591 35.47 30.16 8.42
CA ARG A 591 34.95 31.53 8.44
C ARG A 591 36.05 32.56 8.12
N ASP A 592 37.28 32.38 8.66
CA ASP A 592 38.42 33.26 8.38
C ASP A 592 38.86 33.19 6.89
N ILE A 593 38.64 32.06 6.24
CA ILE A 593 38.91 31.90 4.80
C ILE A 593 37.88 32.68 3.96
N ASP A 594 36.59 32.60 4.35
CA ASP A 594 35.52 33.31 3.62
C ASP A 594 35.59 34.83 3.84
N GLU A 595 35.96 35.34 5.03
CA GLU A 595 36.16 36.76 5.29
C GLU A 595 37.48 37.30 4.68
N GLY A 596 38.46 36.43 4.45
CA GLY A 596 39.73 36.81 3.79
C GLY A 596 39.68 36.77 2.26
N ALA A 597 38.61 36.25 1.67
CA ALA A 597 38.42 36.15 0.21
C ALA A 597 37.53 37.28 -0.38
N MET A 598 36.98 38.18 0.46
CA MET A 598 36.31 39.42 0.08
C MET A 598 37.30 40.58 0.14
#